data_d26ebb0e5f9b19109a6ce560424bba18
#
_entry.id   d26ebb0e5f9b19109a6ce560424bba18
#
_cell.length_a   1.000
_cell.length_b   1.000
_cell.length_c   1.000
_cell.angle_alpha   90.00
_cell.angle_beta   90.00
_cell.angle_gamma   90.00
#
_symmetry.space_group_name_H-M   'P 1'
#
loop_
_entity.id
_entity.type
_entity.pdbx_description
1 polymer ?
#
loop_
_entity_poly.entity_id
_entity_poly.type
_entity_poly.pdbx_seq_one_letter_code
_entity_poly.pdbx_strand_id
1 'polypeptide(L)'
;MDRHVRRTARAWRHAARHPAVVVQVVESRGSAPRHAGTRMLVSAREAVGTIGGGHLELKAIDAARAMLAEGQAAFQRHYPLGPALGQCCGGAVTLAFDWLDDAALAAWPEPEPMFHLQLYGAGHVGQAIVRLLATLDCRVDWIDEREDQFPPADAFVPAPDHIRALAVDAVEGEVDAAPPGAFYLVLTHSHDLDLRITEAILKRGDFGFFGLIGSATKRARFVHRMEAKGMAPETLDRMHCPIGVEGITGKEPEVIAMAVVAQLLQQRRPGA
;
A
#
# COMPACT_ATOMS: atom_id res chain seq x y z
N MET A 1 -1.80 -0.93 -6.27
CA MET A 1 -2.30 -0.51 -7.61
C MET A 1 -3.69 -1.04 -7.88
N ASP A 2 -3.98 -2.26 -7.50
CA ASP A 2 -5.30 -2.90 -7.73
C ASP A 2 -6.42 -2.28 -6.87
N ARG A 3 -6.12 -1.86 -5.64
CA ARG A 3 -7.08 -1.20 -4.74
C ARG A 3 -7.61 0.12 -5.33
N HIS A 4 -6.74 0.96 -5.89
CA HIS A 4 -7.15 2.22 -6.52
C HIS A 4 -8.06 1.98 -7.73
N VAL A 5 -7.69 1.05 -8.62
CA VAL A 5 -8.48 0.68 -9.80
C VAL A 5 -9.84 0.12 -9.37
N ARG A 6 -9.88 -0.77 -8.37
CA ARG A 6 -11.13 -1.34 -7.84
C ARG A 6 -12.03 -0.29 -7.19
N ARG A 7 -11.46 0.67 -6.45
CA ARG A 7 -12.23 1.79 -5.88
C ARG A 7 -12.85 2.65 -6.98
N THR A 8 -12.07 2.97 -8.02
CA THR A 8 -12.58 3.69 -9.18
C THR A 8 -13.68 2.89 -9.90
N ALA A 9 -13.53 1.57 -10.02
CA ALA A 9 -14.56 0.71 -10.60
C ALA A 9 -15.87 0.78 -9.82
N ARG A 10 -15.81 0.73 -8.49
CA ARG A 10 -16.99 0.91 -7.63
C ARG A 10 -17.63 2.28 -7.84
N ALA A 11 -16.84 3.35 -7.84
CA ALA A 11 -17.33 4.71 -8.05
C ALA A 11 -17.99 4.88 -9.43
N TRP A 12 -17.37 4.37 -10.49
CA TRP A 12 -17.92 4.42 -11.85
C TRP A 12 -19.22 3.61 -11.99
N ARG A 13 -19.27 2.45 -11.34
CA ARG A 13 -20.47 1.61 -11.34
C ARG A 13 -21.66 2.27 -10.62
N HIS A 14 -21.42 2.95 -9.51
CA HIS A 14 -22.46 3.68 -8.78
C HIS A 14 -22.88 4.99 -9.49
N ALA A 15 -21.99 5.61 -10.24
CA ALA A 15 -22.31 6.74 -11.09
C ALA A 15 -23.04 6.25 -12.35
N ALA A 16 -24.35 6.15 -12.33
CA ALA A 16 -25.25 5.55 -13.35
C ALA A 16 -25.08 6.02 -14.81
N ARG A 17 -23.98 6.68 -15.16
CA ARG A 17 -23.68 7.27 -16.47
C ARG A 17 -22.25 7.04 -16.97
N HIS A 18 -21.52 6.09 -16.43
CA HIS A 18 -20.18 5.80 -16.89
C HIS A 18 -20.06 4.34 -17.35
N PRO A 19 -20.55 4.02 -18.58
CA PRO A 19 -20.25 2.71 -19.14
C PRO A 19 -18.73 2.57 -19.25
N ALA A 20 -18.21 1.46 -18.74
CA ALA A 20 -16.79 1.18 -18.75
C ALA A 20 -16.53 -0.30 -19.02
N VAL A 21 -15.33 -0.59 -19.51
CA VAL A 21 -14.81 -1.92 -19.76
C VAL A 21 -13.71 -2.21 -18.75
N VAL A 22 -13.75 -3.39 -18.14
CA VAL A 22 -12.65 -3.96 -17.38
C VAL A 22 -11.76 -4.72 -18.35
N VAL A 23 -10.52 -4.30 -18.49
CA VAL A 23 -9.50 -5.03 -19.25
C VAL A 23 -8.63 -5.78 -18.26
N GLN A 24 -8.62 -7.12 -18.36
CA GLN A 24 -7.87 -7.99 -17.45
C GLN A 24 -6.83 -8.81 -18.21
N VAL A 25 -5.63 -8.92 -17.64
CA VAL A 25 -4.64 -9.92 -18.06
C VAL A 25 -5.10 -11.28 -17.55
N VAL A 26 -5.56 -12.18 -18.43
CA VAL A 26 -5.98 -13.53 -18.05
C VAL A 26 -4.83 -14.54 -18.14
N GLU A 27 -3.92 -14.35 -19.08
CA GLU A 27 -2.74 -15.19 -19.24
C GLU A 27 -1.54 -14.36 -19.66
N SER A 28 -0.36 -14.69 -19.12
CA SER A 28 0.92 -14.12 -19.54
C SER A 28 1.95 -15.22 -19.71
N ARG A 29 2.70 -15.21 -20.82
CA ARG A 29 3.77 -16.16 -21.12
C ARG A 29 5.06 -15.43 -21.46
N GLY A 30 6.18 -15.97 -21.03
CA GLY A 30 7.50 -15.38 -21.23
C GLY A 30 7.66 -14.06 -20.47
N SER A 31 8.46 -13.15 -21.02
CA SER A 31 8.72 -11.84 -20.42
C SER A 31 7.52 -10.91 -20.69
N ALA A 32 6.53 -10.95 -19.81
CA ALA A 32 5.35 -10.09 -19.87
C ALA A 32 5.43 -8.94 -18.85
N PRO A 33 4.93 -7.75 -19.17
CA PRO A 33 5.04 -6.58 -18.29
C PRO A 33 4.20 -6.64 -17.02
N ARG A 34 3.16 -7.50 -17.00
CA ARG A 34 2.27 -7.72 -15.85
C ARG A 34 1.80 -9.17 -15.76
N HIS A 35 1.47 -9.57 -14.54
CA HIS A 35 0.98 -10.93 -14.24
C HIS A 35 -0.53 -11.05 -14.51
N ALA A 36 -0.99 -12.30 -14.67
CA ALA A 36 -2.41 -12.62 -14.72
C ALA A 36 -3.14 -12.05 -13.48
N GLY A 37 -4.37 -11.61 -13.66
CA GLY A 37 -5.16 -10.92 -12.64
C GLY A 37 -5.02 -9.40 -12.64
N THR A 38 -4.00 -8.82 -13.28
CA THR A 38 -3.87 -7.35 -13.40
C THR A 38 -5.02 -6.77 -14.21
N ARG A 39 -5.61 -5.67 -13.74
CA ARG A 39 -6.77 -5.03 -14.33
C ARG A 39 -6.55 -3.55 -14.61
N MET A 40 -7.23 -3.05 -15.63
CA MET A 40 -7.33 -1.66 -16.04
C MET A 40 -8.79 -1.35 -16.37
N LEU A 41 -9.26 -0.16 -16.04
CA LEU A 41 -10.58 0.32 -16.40
C LEU A 41 -10.47 1.27 -17.59
N VAL A 42 -11.38 1.13 -18.53
CA VAL A 42 -11.46 2.02 -19.70
C VAL A 42 -12.89 2.53 -19.86
N SER A 43 -13.06 3.85 -19.83
CA SER A 43 -14.27 4.53 -20.27
C SER A 43 -14.05 5.22 -21.62
N ALA A 44 -15.08 5.85 -22.13
CA ALA A 44 -14.96 6.63 -23.37
C ALA A 44 -13.88 7.74 -23.26
N ARG A 45 -13.65 8.30 -22.08
CA ARG A 45 -12.77 9.46 -21.85
C ARG A 45 -11.50 9.12 -21.07
N GLU A 46 -11.55 8.16 -20.19
CA GLU A 46 -10.50 7.89 -19.21
C GLU A 46 -10.05 6.44 -19.23
N ALA A 47 -8.79 6.20 -18.89
CA ALA A 47 -8.27 4.90 -18.56
C ALA A 47 -7.60 4.97 -17.18
N VAL A 48 -7.88 4.01 -16.29
CA VAL A 48 -7.38 3.96 -14.90
C VAL A 48 -6.74 2.62 -14.63
N GLY A 49 -5.53 2.65 -14.09
CA GLY A 49 -4.68 1.47 -13.94
C GLY A 49 -3.79 1.24 -15.15
N THR A 50 -3.11 0.10 -15.20
CA THR A 50 -2.23 -0.26 -16.30
C THR A 50 -2.05 -1.77 -16.40
N ILE A 51 -2.04 -2.27 -17.62
CA ILE A 51 -1.74 -3.68 -17.95
C ILE A 51 -0.29 -3.86 -18.42
N GLY A 52 0.56 -2.86 -18.20
CA GLY A 52 1.99 -2.92 -18.50
C GLY A 52 2.54 -1.77 -19.34
N GLY A 53 1.67 -0.88 -19.82
CA GLY A 53 2.05 0.31 -20.58
C GLY A 53 2.41 0.05 -22.06
N GLY A 54 2.86 1.11 -22.71
CA GLY A 54 3.33 1.07 -24.09
C GLY A 54 2.24 0.75 -25.12
N HIS A 55 2.66 0.15 -26.22
CA HIS A 55 1.80 -0.10 -27.39
C HIS A 55 0.68 -1.13 -27.11
N LEU A 56 0.94 -2.11 -26.22
CA LEU A 56 -0.07 -3.07 -25.78
C LEU A 56 -1.26 -2.36 -25.12
N GLU A 57 -0.97 -1.45 -24.19
CA GLU A 57 -1.99 -0.71 -23.46
C GLU A 57 -2.81 0.20 -24.37
N LEU A 58 -2.16 0.90 -25.32
CA LEU A 58 -2.87 1.70 -26.32
C LEU A 58 -3.85 0.85 -27.14
N LYS A 59 -3.40 -0.30 -27.66
CA LYS A 59 -4.28 -1.22 -28.41
C LYS A 59 -5.42 -1.77 -27.55
N ALA A 60 -5.18 -2.02 -26.26
CA ALA A 60 -6.22 -2.48 -25.36
C ALA A 60 -7.25 -1.38 -25.09
N ILE A 61 -6.81 -0.12 -24.90
CA ILE A 61 -7.69 1.03 -24.74
C ILE A 61 -8.56 1.24 -25.99
N ASP A 62 -7.96 1.17 -27.19
CA ASP A 62 -8.71 1.29 -28.44
C ASP A 62 -9.75 0.18 -28.62
N ALA A 63 -9.38 -1.07 -28.30
CA ALA A 63 -10.31 -2.20 -28.35
C ALA A 63 -11.45 -2.06 -27.34
N ALA A 64 -11.16 -1.61 -26.12
CA ALA A 64 -12.18 -1.36 -25.09
C ALA A 64 -13.13 -0.22 -25.50
N ARG A 65 -12.61 0.84 -26.11
CA ARG A 65 -13.42 1.95 -26.61
C ARG A 65 -14.29 1.56 -27.80
N ALA A 66 -13.78 0.71 -28.70
CA ALA A 66 -14.58 0.14 -29.78
C ALA A 66 -15.73 -0.71 -29.20
N MET A 67 -15.45 -1.56 -28.19
CA MET A 67 -16.48 -2.34 -27.48
C MET A 67 -17.57 -1.42 -26.89
N LEU A 68 -17.17 -0.30 -26.25
CA LEU A 68 -18.10 0.68 -25.68
C LEU A 68 -18.98 1.34 -26.76
N ALA A 69 -18.39 1.71 -27.89
CA ALA A 69 -19.08 2.42 -28.97
C ALA A 69 -20.06 1.53 -29.74
N GLU A 70 -19.70 0.27 -29.93
CA GLU A 70 -20.46 -0.70 -30.74
C GLU A 70 -21.37 -1.61 -29.91
N GLY A 71 -21.29 -1.54 -28.57
CA GLY A 71 -22.08 -2.38 -27.68
C GLY A 71 -21.71 -3.87 -27.81
N GLN A 72 -20.45 -4.19 -28.13
CA GLN A 72 -20.00 -5.54 -28.34
C GLN A 72 -20.13 -6.40 -27.08
N ALA A 73 -20.34 -7.70 -27.23
CA ALA A 73 -20.27 -8.66 -26.14
C ALA A 73 -18.84 -8.78 -25.58
N ALA A 74 -18.71 -9.24 -24.33
CA ALA A 74 -17.43 -9.56 -23.74
C ALA A 74 -16.62 -10.53 -24.62
N PHE A 75 -15.30 -10.31 -24.70
CA PHE A 75 -14.41 -11.10 -25.53
C PHE A 75 -13.00 -11.23 -24.95
N GLN A 76 -12.23 -12.14 -25.49
CA GLN A 76 -10.79 -12.24 -25.20
C GLN A 76 -9.99 -12.03 -26.47
N ARG A 77 -8.78 -11.47 -26.30
CA ARG A 77 -7.85 -11.26 -27.40
C ARG A 77 -6.42 -11.57 -27.00
N HIS A 78 -5.74 -12.32 -27.84
CA HIS A 78 -4.33 -12.65 -27.67
C HIS A 78 -3.44 -11.61 -28.34
N TYR A 79 -2.39 -11.18 -27.62
CA TYR A 79 -1.39 -10.20 -28.07
C TYR A 79 0.01 -10.80 -27.96
N PRO A 80 0.67 -11.16 -29.06
CA PRO A 80 2.09 -11.52 -29.05
C PRO A 80 2.93 -10.27 -28.80
N LEU A 81 3.77 -10.30 -27.77
CA LEU A 81 4.68 -9.21 -27.37
C LEU A 81 5.99 -9.34 -28.14
N GLY A 82 6.01 -8.95 -29.40
CA GLY A 82 7.18 -9.06 -30.25
C GLY A 82 7.47 -7.75 -30.98
N PRO A 83 8.39 -7.77 -31.97
CA PRO A 83 8.74 -6.59 -32.77
C PRO A 83 7.54 -5.89 -33.40
N ALA A 84 6.45 -6.61 -33.69
CA ALA A 84 5.19 -6.05 -34.18
C ALA A 84 4.49 -5.07 -33.24
N LEU A 85 4.83 -5.14 -31.92
CA LEU A 85 4.37 -4.21 -30.89
C LEU A 85 5.47 -3.25 -30.43
N GLY A 86 6.63 -3.22 -31.11
CA GLY A 86 7.76 -2.37 -30.75
C GLY A 86 8.36 -2.70 -29.36
N GLN A 87 8.15 -3.93 -28.87
CA GLN A 87 8.65 -4.35 -27.56
C GLN A 87 9.77 -5.38 -27.70
N CYS A 88 10.80 -5.22 -26.89
CA CYS A 88 11.94 -6.15 -26.81
C CYS A 88 11.59 -7.48 -26.12
N CYS A 89 10.36 -7.61 -25.58
CA CYS A 89 9.91 -8.76 -24.82
C CYS A 89 9.39 -9.85 -25.77
N GLY A 90 9.94 -11.06 -25.72
CA GLY A 90 9.50 -12.21 -26.52
C GLY A 90 8.33 -12.99 -25.90
N GLY A 91 7.44 -12.34 -25.14
CA GLY A 91 6.31 -12.97 -24.46
C GLY A 91 4.99 -12.84 -25.22
N ALA A 92 3.91 -13.27 -24.58
CA ALA A 92 2.55 -13.07 -25.06
C ALA A 92 1.60 -12.86 -23.90
N VAL A 93 0.52 -12.08 -24.11
CA VAL A 93 -0.55 -11.92 -23.13
C VAL A 93 -1.91 -12.15 -23.78
N THR A 94 -2.83 -12.71 -23.01
CA THR A 94 -4.24 -12.78 -23.37
C THR A 94 -4.99 -11.81 -22.47
N LEU A 95 -5.75 -10.89 -23.07
CA LEU A 95 -6.58 -9.90 -22.38
C LEU A 95 -8.05 -10.29 -22.53
N ALA A 96 -8.79 -10.23 -21.40
CA ALA A 96 -10.24 -10.25 -21.40
C ALA A 96 -10.78 -8.81 -21.36
N PHE A 97 -11.89 -8.59 -22.06
CA PHE A 97 -12.62 -7.32 -22.11
C PHE A 97 -14.06 -7.61 -21.67
N ASP A 98 -14.40 -7.14 -20.48
CA ASP A 98 -15.68 -7.37 -19.85
C ASP A 98 -16.36 -6.04 -19.51
N TRP A 99 -17.69 -5.98 -19.56
CA TRP A 99 -18.43 -4.84 -19.09
C TRP A 99 -18.24 -4.66 -17.59
N LEU A 100 -18.09 -3.41 -17.15
CA LEU A 100 -18.08 -3.08 -15.74
C LEU A 100 -19.53 -3.15 -15.18
N ASP A 101 -19.94 -4.31 -14.74
CA ASP A 101 -21.21 -4.58 -14.10
C ASP A 101 -21.04 -5.08 -12.64
N ASP A 102 -22.15 -5.40 -11.98
CA ASP A 102 -22.12 -5.88 -10.60
C ASP A 102 -21.48 -7.26 -10.48
N ALA A 103 -21.61 -8.11 -11.52
CA ALA A 103 -20.98 -9.43 -11.57
C ALA A 103 -19.46 -9.30 -11.70
N ALA A 104 -18.98 -8.41 -12.58
CA ALA A 104 -17.55 -8.14 -12.74
C ALA A 104 -16.93 -7.57 -11.45
N LEU A 105 -17.65 -6.68 -10.75
CA LEU A 105 -17.22 -6.16 -9.45
C LEU A 105 -17.20 -7.23 -8.35
N ALA A 106 -18.21 -8.09 -8.30
CA ALA A 106 -18.27 -9.18 -7.32
C ALA A 106 -17.17 -10.23 -7.55
N ALA A 107 -16.83 -10.49 -8.83
CA ALA A 107 -15.74 -11.37 -9.22
C ALA A 107 -14.33 -10.75 -9.01
N TRP A 108 -14.26 -9.45 -8.68
CA TRP A 108 -13.00 -8.75 -8.44
C TRP A 108 -12.58 -8.92 -6.99
N PRO A 109 -11.58 -9.75 -6.66
CA PRO A 109 -11.18 -10.00 -5.30
C PRO A 109 -10.71 -8.71 -4.62
N GLU A 110 -10.94 -8.59 -3.31
CA GLU A 110 -10.29 -7.54 -2.53
C GLU A 110 -8.79 -7.83 -2.50
N PRO A 111 -7.93 -6.86 -2.86
CA PRO A 111 -6.50 -7.06 -2.74
C PRO A 111 -6.14 -7.18 -1.25
N GLU A 112 -5.42 -8.22 -0.90
CA GLU A 112 -4.84 -8.32 0.43
C GLU A 112 -3.84 -7.18 0.62
N PRO A 113 -3.86 -6.52 1.78
CA PRO A 113 -2.87 -5.48 2.06
C PRO A 113 -1.48 -6.10 2.15
N MET A 114 -0.47 -5.41 1.60
CA MET A 114 0.93 -5.83 1.70
C MET A 114 1.39 -5.98 3.15
N PHE A 115 0.82 -5.18 4.05
CA PHE A 115 0.99 -5.22 5.49
C PHE A 115 -0.11 -4.40 6.17
N HIS A 116 -0.35 -4.68 7.46
CA HIS A 116 -1.11 -3.82 8.36
C HIS A 116 -0.11 -3.06 9.23
N LEU A 117 -0.16 -1.75 9.23
CA LEU A 117 0.74 -0.87 9.98
C LEU A 117 -0.03 -0.12 11.07
N GLN A 118 0.46 -0.16 12.31
CA GLN A 118 0.15 0.86 13.30
C GLN A 118 1.28 1.89 13.32
N LEU A 119 0.94 3.13 12.98
CA LEU A 119 1.84 4.28 12.95
C LEU A 119 1.54 5.21 14.10
N TYR A 120 2.43 5.28 15.07
CA TYR A 120 2.33 6.11 16.26
C TYR A 120 3.08 7.43 16.06
N GLY A 121 2.33 8.51 15.94
CA GLY A 121 2.82 9.88 15.76
C GLY A 121 2.30 10.55 14.51
N ALA A 122 1.60 11.69 14.68
CA ALA A 122 1.02 12.50 13.60
C ALA A 122 1.82 13.79 13.31
N GLY A 123 3.08 13.86 13.78
CA GLY A 123 4.00 14.97 13.45
C GLY A 123 4.48 14.92 11.99
N HIS A 124 5.39 15.81 11.62
CA HIS A 124 5.85 15.99 10.23
C HIS A 124 6.32 14.71 9.55
N VAL A 125 7.10 13.86 10.24
CA VAL A 125 7.57 12.59 9.67
C VAL A 125 6.40 11.62 9.48
N GLY A 126 5.50 11.51 10.46
CA GLY A 126 4.29 10.67 10.34
C GLY A 126 3.43 11.09 9.15
N GLN A 127 3.18 12.40 8.99
CA GLN A 127 2.45 12.93 7.85
C GLN A 127 3.12 12.63 6.51
N ALA A 128 4.46 12.77 6.43
CA ALA A 128 5.21 12.46 5.21
C ALA A 128 5.14 10.96 4.87
N ILE A 129 5.24 10.07 5.87
CA ILE A 129 5.07 8.62 5.70
C ILE A 129 3.66 8.30 5.17
N VAL A 130 2.61 8.87 5.79
CA VAL A 130 1.21 8.63 5.41
C VAL A 130 0.94 9.07 3.97
N ARG A 131 1.51 10.19 3.50
CA ARG A 131 1.39 10.62 2.09
C ARG A 131 1.91 9.57 1.12
N LEU A 132 3.02 8.91 1.41
CA LEU A 132 3.55 7.82 0.58
C LEU A 132 2.69 6.57 0.68
N LEU A 133 2.27 6.19 1.90
CA LEU A 133 1.43 5.02 2.14
C LEU A 133 0.04 5.14 1.49
N ALA A 134 -0.47 6.36 1.31
CA ALA A 134 -1.73 6.61 0.62
C ALA A 134 -1.76 6.08 -0.83
N THR A 135 -0.59 5.87 -1.43
CA THR A 135 -0.45 5.33 -2.80
C THR A 135 -0.22 3.82 -2.85
N LEU A 136 -0.08 3.17 -1.70
CA LEU A 136 0.25 1.75 -1.59
C LEU A 136 -0.94 0.90 -1.13
N ASP A 137 -0.95 -0.38 -1.50
CA ASP A 137 -1.95 -1.35 -1.04
C ASP A 137 -1.59 -1.89 0.35
N CYS A 138 -1.68 -1.03 1.37
CA CYS A 138 -1.47 -1.36 2.78
C CYS A 138 -2.69 -0.97 3.61
N ARG A 139 -2.73 -1.37 4.87
CA ARG A 139 -3.70 -0.88 5.85
C ARG A 139 -2.96 -0.14 6.95
N VAL A 140 -3.42 1.05 7.32
CA VAL A 140 -2.76 1.89 8.30
C VAL A 140 -3.75 2.36 9.37
N ASP A 141 -3.44 2.05 10.62
CA ASP A 141 -4.01 2.74 11.77
C ASP A 141 -2.99 3.80 12.21
N TRP A 142 -3.33 5.06 12.00
CA TRP A 142 -2.49 6.20 12.29
C TRP A 142 -2.92 6.84 13.61
N ILE A 143 -2.09 6.72 14.64
CA ILE A 143 -2.44 6.91 16.03
C ILE A 143 -1.62 8.06 16.63
N ASP A 144 -2.29 9.01 17.27
CA ASP A 144 -1.67 10.07 18.09
C ASP A 144 -2.66 10.47 19.20
N GLU A 145 -2.15 10.98 20.32
CA GLU A 145 -2.99 11.52 21.39
C GLU A 145 -3.52 12.92 21.06
N ARG A 146 -2.95 13.62 20.07
CA ARG A 146 -3.26 14.99 19.69
C ARG A 146 -4.07 15.01 18.40
N GLU A 147 -5.36 15.26 18.51
CA GLU A 147 -6.28 15.31 17.35
C GLU A 147 -5.90 16.40 16.34
N ASP A 148 -5.38 17.54 16.81
CA ASP A 148 -4.98 18.68 15.98
C ASP A 148 -3.76 18.45 15.10
N GLN A 149 -3.02 17.37 15.33
CA GLN A 149 -1.86 16.98 14.50
C GLN A 149 -2.23 16.24 13.22
N PHE A 150 -3.44 15.70 13.15
CA PHE A 150 -3.91 15.07 11.93
C PHE A 150 -4.27 16.12 10.87
N PRO A 151 -3.83 15.96 9.62
CA PRO A 151 -4.25 16.87 8.56
C PRO A 151 -5.76 16.73 8.31
N PRO A 152 -6.42 17.79 7.80
CA PRO A 152 -7.82 17.75 7.46
C PRO A 152 -8.10 16.65 6.42
N ALA A 153 -9.33 16.11 6.41
CA ALA A 153 -9.72 14.96 5.59
C ALA A 153 -9.53 15.19 4.07
N ASP A 154 -9.54 16.44 3.62
CA ASP A 154 -9.34 16.85 2.24
C ASP A 154 -7.86 17.05 1.85
N ALA A 155 -6.93 16.92 2.80
CA ALA A 155 -5.49 16.99 2.52
C ALA A 155 -4.99 15.87 1.59
N PHE A 156 -5.76 14.79 1.46
CA PHE A 156 -5.54 13.69 0.55
C PHE A 156 -6.67 13.62 -0.47
N VAL A 157 -6.39 13.84 -1.74
CA VAL A 157 -7.38 13.75 -2.81
C VAL A 157 -6.95 12.69 -3.81
N PRO A 158 -7.71 11.59 -3.93
CA PRO A 158 -8.85 11.16 -3.12
C PRO A 158 -8.43 10.66 -1.74
N ALA A 159 -9.30 10.83 -0.74
CA ALA A 159 -9.04 10.37 0.62
C ALA A 159 -8.81 8.84 0.62
N PRO A 160 -7.72 8.34 1.22
CA PRO A 160 -7.42 6.92 1.23
C PRO A 160 -8.30 6.20 2.27
N ASP A 161 -9.15 5.28 1.82
CA ASP A 161 -10.05 4.46 2.64
C ASP A 161 -9.34 3.40 3.51
N HIS A 162 -8.06 3.18 3.25
CA HIS A 162 -7.21 2.20 3.94
C HIS A 162 -6.35 2.81 5.04
N ILE A 163 -6.45 4.11 5.28
CA ILE A 163 -5.76 4.83 6.34
C ILE A 163 -6.81 5.38 7.30
N ARG A 164 -6.74 4.94 8.56
CA ARG A 164 -7.64 5.37 9.62
C ARG A 164 -6.87 6.21 10.64
N ALA A 165 -7.20 7.48 10.78
CA ALA A 165 -6.67 8.33 11.83
C ALA A 165 -7.42 8.05 13.15
N LEU A 166 -6.66 7.91 14.23
CA LEU A 166 -7.16 7.59 15.57
C LEU A 166 -6.54 8.55 16.58
N ALA A 167 -7.32 9.49 17.06
CA ALA A 167 -6.97 10.33 18.20
C ALA A 167 -7.44 9.63 19.48
N VAL A 168 -6.51 9.20 20.34
CA VAL A 168 -6.81 8.43 21.55
C VAL A 168 -5.86 8.81 22.69
N ASP A 169 -6.39 8.90 23.94
CA ASP A 169 -5.60 9.30 25.10
C ASP A 169 -4.57 8.23 25.53
N ALA A 170 -4.91 6.95 25.40
CA ALA A 170 -4.06 5.83 25.79
C ALA A 170 -3.55 5.06 24.57
N VAL A 171 -2.66 5.69 23.82
CA VAL A 171 -2.19 5.19 22.52
C VAL A 171 -1.51 3.82 22.60
N GLU A 172 -0.83 3.49 23.72
CA GLU A 172 -0.22 2.18 23.94
C GLU A 172 -1.25 1.04 24.02
N GLY A 173 -2.49 1.33 24.39
CA GLY A 173 -3.59 0.37 24.41
C GLY A 173 -4.01 -0.11 23.02
N GLU A 174 -3.75 0.68 21.99
CA GLU A 174 -4.06 0.31 20.61
C GLU A 174 -3.17 -0.80 20.05
N VAL A 175 -2.04 -1.09 20.69
CA VAL A 175 -1.13 -2.18 20.29
C VAL A 175 -1.87 -3.51 20.23
N ASP A 176 -2.76 -3.79 21.17
CA ASP A 176 -3.50 -5.05 21.24
C ASP A 176 -4.58 -5.19 20.16
N ALA A 177 -5.02 -4.07 19.59
CA ALA A 177 -6.05 -4.06 18.53
C ALA A 177 -5.51 -4.49 17.14
N ALA A 178 -4.19 -4.50 16.95
CA ALA A 178 -3.60 -4.90 15.68
C ALA A 178 -3.68 -6.43 15.44
N PRO A 179 -3.80 -6.89 14.19
CA PRO A 179 -3.75 -8.31 13.88
C PRO A 179 -2.34 -8.89 14.14
N PRO A 180 -2.22 -10.21 14.35
CA PRO A 180 -0.92 -10.89 14.40
C PRO A 180 -0.07 -10.60 13.15
N GLY A 181 1.23 -10.40 13.34
CA GLY A 181 2.14 -10.05 12.25
C GLY A 181 2.05 -8.60 11.77
N ALA A 182 1.31 -7.74 12.47
CA ALA A 182 1.25 -6.32 12.15
C ALA A 182 2.65 -5.67 12.22
N PHE A 183 2.80 -4.60 11.46
CA PHE A 183 3.97 -3.74 11.47
C PHE A 183 3.73 -2.57 12.42
N TYR A 184 4.78 -2.10 13.07
CA TYR A 184 4.71 -0.98 14.00
C TYR A 184 5.79 0.05 13.70
N LEU A 185 5.41 1.31 13.66
CA LEU A 185 6.32 2.45 13.60
C LEU A 185 6.02 3.39 14.78
N VAL A 186 7.02 3.66 15.60
CA VAL A 186 6.90 4.53 16.76
C VAL A 186 7.77 5.77 16.54
N LEU A 187 7.12 6.93 16.41
CA LEU A 187 7.73 8.22 16.12
C LEU A 187 6.95 9.37 16.76
N THR A 188 6.62 9.21 18.05
CA THR A 188 5.86 10.23 18.79
C THR A 188 6.74 11.42 19.17
N HIS A 189 6.12 12.46 19.69
CA HIS A 189 6.80 13.65 20.19
C HIS A 189 7.47 13.46 21.57
N SER A 190 7.19 12.35 22.24
CA SER A 190 7.61 12.08 23.63
C SER A 190 8.42 10.80 23.77
N HIS A 191 9.62 10.91 24.35
CA HIS A 191 10.45 9.73 24.63
C HIS A 191 9.79 8.73 25.61
N ASP A 192 9.03 9.24 26.59
CA ASP A 192 8.36 8.38 27.56
C ASP A 192 7.17 7.66 26.93
N LEU A 193 6.45 8.32 26.04
CA LEU A 193 5.38 7.71 25.24
C LEU A 193 5.94 6.64 24.30
N ASP A 194 7.02 6.97 23.56
CA ASP A 194 7.73 5.99 22.71
C ASP A 194 8.14 4.74 23.55
N LEU A 195 8.59 4.94 24.79
CA LEU A 195 9.00 3.83 25.66
C LEU A 195 7.82 2.94 26.07
N ARG A 196 6.66 3.53 26.44
CA ARG A 196 5.45 2.76 26.80
C ARG A 196 4.93 1.95 25.62
N ILE A 197 4.85 2.57 24.44
CA ILE A 197 4.43 1.87 23.21
C ILE A 197 5.43 0.75 22.85
N THR A 198 6.74 1.03 22.91
CA THR A 198 7.79 0.03 22.68
C THR A 198 7.63 -1.17 23.62
N GLU A 199 7.39 -0.92 24.90
CA GLU A 199 7.18 -1.99 25.89
C GLU A 199 5.95 -2.85 25.53
N ALA A 200 4.83 -2.24 25.16
CA ALA A 200 3.62 -2.95 24.76
C ALA A 200 3.86 -3.83 23.53
N ILE A 201 4.50 -3.30 22.48
CA ILE A 201 4.82 -4.04 21.25
C ILE A 201 5.74 -5.23 21.54
N LEU A 202 6.80 -5.02 22.31
CA LEU A 202 7.76 -6.08 22.65
C LEU A 202 7.15 -7.17 23.53
N LYS A 203 6.27 -6.80 24.48
CA LYS A 203 5.52 -7.77 25.31
C LYS A 203 4.58 -8.62 24.48
N ARG A 204 3.90 -8.02 23.52
CA ARG A 204 3.04 -8.74 22.58
C ARG A 204 3.82 -9.74 21.73
N GLY A 205 4.97 -9.36 21.16
CA GLY A 205 5.96 -10.25 20.55
C GLY A 205 5.62 -10.83 19.18
N ASP A 206 4.38 -10.76 18.72
CA ASP A 206 3.88 -11.35 17.47
C ASP A 206 3.96 -10.41 16.23
N PHE A 207 4.71 -9.31 16.36
CA PHE A 207 4.86 -8.33 15.29
C PHE A 207 5.69 -8.87 14.10
N GLY A 208 5.31 -8.47 12.88
CA GLY A 208 6.07 -8.74 11.66
C GLY A 208 7.28 -7.82 11.50
N PHE A 209 7.11 -6.54 11.90
CA PHE A 209 8.17 -5.52 11.89
C PHE A 209 7.93 -4.51 13.02
N PHE A 210 9.01 -4.06 13.64
CA PHE A 210 8.95 -2.97 14.61
C PHE A 210 10.09 -1.98 14.40
N GLY A 211 9.74 -0.73 14.10
CA GLY A 211 10.66 0.38 13.90
C GLY A 211 10.41 1.53 14.88
N LEU A 212 11.50 2.02 15.48
CA LEU A 212 11.50 3.17 16.39
C LEU A 212 12.34 4.30 15.82
N ILE A 213 11.77 5.51 15.74
CA ILE A 213 12.55 6.69 15.36
C ILE A 213 13.53 7.05 16.47
N GLY A 214 14.77 7.27 16.11
CA GLY A 214 15.79 7.67 17.09
C GLY A 214 17.20 7.41 16.61
N SER A 215 18.15 7.64 17.52
CA SER A 215 19.56 7.35 17.31
C SER A 215 19.95 6.01 17.93
N ALA A 216 21.18 5.55 17.63
CA ALA A 216 21.78 4.41 18.32
C ALA A 216 21.81 4.59 19.84
N THR A 217 22.01 5.84 20.31
CA THR A 217 21.95 6.18 21.75
C THR A 217 20.56 5.95 22.33
N LYS A 218 19.49 6.33 21.62
CA LYS A 218 18.11 6.08 22.05
C LYS A 218 17.83 4.58 22.11
N ARG A 219 18.26 3.84 21.07
CA ARG A 219 18.15 2.38 21.04
C ARG A 219 18.81 1.75 22.29
N ALA A 220 20.07 2.08 22.57
CA ALA A 220 20.80 1.53 23.69
C ALA A 220 20.10 1.79 25.04
N ARG A 221 19.54 3.01 25.22
CA ARG A 221 18.77 3.34 26.45
C ARG A 221 17.49 2.51 26.57
N PHE A 222 16.79 2.30 25.45
CA PHE A 222 15.54 1.53 25.44
C PHE A 222 15.83 0.05 25.68
N VAL A 223 16.83 -0.52 25.02
CA VAL A 223 17.28 -1.89 25.25
C VAL A 223 17.61 -2.10 26.72
N HIS A 224 18.47 -1.27 27.31
CA HIS A 224 18.84 -1.38 28.72
C HIS A 224 17.62 -1.36 29.67
N ARG A 225 16.63 -0.48 29.41
CA ARG A 225 15.40 -0.40 30.21
C ARG A 225 14.52 -1.65 30.07
N MET A 226 14.46 -2.22 28.86
CA MET A 226 13.66 -3.43 28.59
C MET A 226 14.34 -4.69 29.16
N GLU A 227 15.66 -4.80 29.09
CA GLU A 227 16.43 -5.84 29.75
C GLU A 227 16.20 -5.84 31.27
N ALA A 228 16.22 -4.64 31.88
CA ALA A 228 15.92 -4.48 33.30
C ALA A 228 14.49 -4.94 33.69
N LYS A 229 13.57 -4.98 32.71
CA LYS A 229 12.21 -5.52 32.86
C LYS A 229 12.10 -7.02 32.49
N GLY A 230 13.21 -7.68 32.20
CA GLY A 230 13.28 -9.11 31.90
C GLY A 230 12.93 -9.49 30.47
N MET A 231 12.97 -8.54 29.51
CA MET A 231 12.77 -8.89 28.11
C MET A 231 13.97 -9.63 27.54
N ALA A 232 13.70 -10.67 26.75
CA ALA A 232 14.74 -11.49 26.16
C ALA A 232 15.51 -10.73 25.05
N PRO A 233 16.85 -10.89 24.97
CA PRO A 233 17.67 -10.22 23.95
C PRO A 233 17.18 -10.46 22.52
N GLU A 234 16.72 -11.68 22.22
CA GLU A 234 16.21 -12.06 20.89
C GLU A 234 14.97 -11.23 20.47
N THR A 235 14.14 -10.82 21.43
CA THR A 235 13.00 -9.94 21.20
C THR A 235 13.46 -8.50 20.94
N LEU A 236 14.45 -8.05 21.72
CA LEU A 236 15.02 -6.70 21.61
C LEU A 236 15.76 -6.49 20.28
N ASP A 237 16.42 -7.52 19.77
CA ASP A 237 17.13 -7.46 18.49
C ASP A 237 16.21 -7.32 17.29
N ARG A 238 14.93 -7.65 17.43
CA ARG A 238 13.91 -7.42 16.41
C ARG A 238 13.47 -5.95 16.29
N MET A 239 13.89 -5.08 17.23
CA MET A 239 13.62 -3.65 17.19
C MET A 239 14.61 -2.93 16.28
N HIS A 240 14.12 -2.34 15.19
CA HIS A 240 14.89 -1.49 14.27
C HIS A 240 14.93 -0.05 14.79
N CYS A 241 16.11 0.42 15.19
CA CYS A 241 16.34 1.80 15.61
C CYS A 241 17.82 2.16 15.38
N PRO A 242 18.12 3.18 14.58
CA PRO A 242 17.21 4.04 13.82
C PRO A 242 16.42 3.31 12.73
N ILE A 243 15.23 3.87 12.37
CA ILE A 243 14.43 3.41 11.24
C ILE A 243 14.95 3.95 9.92
N GLY A 244 14.62 3.26 8.82
CA GLY A 244 14.98 3.61 7.46
C GLY A 244 16.05 2.67 6.88
N VAL A 245 16.10 2.57 5.56
CA VAL A 245 17.13 1.82 4.85
C VAL A 245 18.47 2.51 4.94
N GLU A 246 19.57 1.72 4.99
CA GLU A 246 20.92 2.26 4.99
C GLU A 246 21.23 3.01 3.68
N GLY A 247 22.13 4.01 3.80
CA GLY A 247 22.60 4.79 2.65
C GLY A 247 21.74 5.99 2.31
N ILE A 248 20.51 6.10 2.79
CA ILE A 248 19.70 7.31 2.67
C ILE A 248 19.95 8.18 3.90
N THR A 249 20.56 9.34 3.71
CA THR A 249 20.90 10.29 4.77
C THR A 249 20.14 11.60 4.57
N GLY A 250 19.64 12.17 5.65
CA GLY A 250 18.87 13.42 5.67
C GLY A 250 18.04 13.50 6.93
N LYS A 251 17.63 14.72 7.29
CA LYS A 251 16.76 14.98 8.46
C LYS A 251 15.40 15.52 8.05
N GLU A 252 15.23 15.79 6.78
CA GLU A 252 13.98 16.27 6.19
C GLU A 252 12.92 15.18 6.34
N PRO A 253 11.70 15.51 6.78
CA PRO A 253 10.63 14.54 6.97
C PRO A 253 10.38 13.64 5.75
N GLU A 254 10.47 14.20 4.55
CA GLU A 254 10.25 13.50 3.29
C GLU A 254 11.37 12.47 3.00
N VAL A 255 12.63 12.80 3.30
CA VAL A 255 13.76 11.89 3.12
C VAL A 255 13.68 10.74 4.11
N ILE A 256 13.37 11.02 5.38
CA ILE A 256 13.13 9.99 6.39
C ILE A 256 11.95 9.10 5.96
N ALA A 257 10.85 9.68 5.51
CA ALA A 257 9.67 8.93 5.08
C ALA A 257 9.99 7.98 3.92
N MET A 258 10.76 8.41 2.92
CA MET A 258 11.17 7.55 1.80
C MET A 258 12.02 6.38 2.28
N ALA A 259 13.01 6.61 3.16
CA ALA A 259 13.85 5.57 3.73
C ALA A 259 13.03 4.56 4.54
N VAL A 260 12.08 5.03 5.34
CA VAL A 260 11.20 4.20 6.17
C VAL A 260 10.24 3.37 5.32
N VAL A 261 9.57 3.98 4.34
CA VAL A 261 8.64 3.25 3.47
C VAL A 261 9.37 2.21 2.63
N ALA A 262 10.58 2.52 2.15
CA ALA A 262 11.43 1.52 1.48
C ALA A 262 11.76 0.34 2.40
N GLN A 263 12.07 0.60 3.68
CA GLN A 263 12.32 -0.45 4.68
C GLN A 263 11.07 -1.32 4.90
N LEU A 264 9.88 -0.73 5.05
CA LEU A 264 8.62 -1.48 5.18
C LEU A 264 8.39 -2.41 3.98
N LEU A 265 8.65 -1.92 2.77
CA LEU A 265 8.50 -2.70 1.54
C LEU A 265 9.50 -3.87 1.45
N GLN A 266 10.70 -3.74 2.01
CA GLN A 266 11.68 -4.83 2.10
C GLN A 266 11.24 -5.93 3.08
N GLN A 267 10.52 -5.57 4.15
CA GLN A 267 10.06 -6.51 5.18
C GLN A 267 8.80 -7.29 4.79
N ARG A 268 8.10 -6.88 3.71
CA ARG A 268 6.96 -7.65 3.21
C ARG A 268 7.40 -9.04 2.77
N ARG A 269 6.65 -10.08 3.12
CA ARG A 269 6.89 -11.42 2.58
C ARG A 269 6.52 -11.44 1.10
N PRO A 270 7.39 -11.91 0.18
CA PRO A 270 6.99 -12.16 -1.19
C PRO A 270 5.92 -13.25 -1.21
N GLY A 271 4.72 -12.96 -1.71
CA GLY A 271 3.68 -13.98 -1.94
C GLY A 271 2.64 -14.16 -0.83
N ALA A 272 2.43 -13.14 0.04
CA ALA A 272 1.19 -13.06 0.80
C ALA A 272 0.12 -12.35 -0.03
#